data_d0699591bc72040be7b714455110ae2a
#
_entry.id   d0699591bc72040be7b714455110ae2a
#
_cell.length_a   1.000
_cell.length_b   1.000
_cell.length_c   1.000
_cell.angle_alpha   90.00
_cell.angle_beta   90.00
_cell.angle_gamma   90.00
#
_symmetry.space_group_name_H-M   'P 1'
#
loop_
_entity.id
_entity.type
_entity.pdbx_description
1 polymer ?
#
loop_
_entity_poly.entity_id
_entity_poly.type
_entity_poly.pdbx_seq_one_letter_code
_entity_poly.pdbx_strand_id
1 'polypeptide(L)'
;MSRDEPGHVIGARRGSPLVVGYGEGETYLGSDALALAPLTQKIAYLEEGDWVIITKGGAEIFDKDNQPVTREITTSGVSAAAVEKGPYRHFMQKEIFEQPTVVAQTLSSYIRPLEQTVALPQMDFDLAGVKRITIVACGTSFYAGMVAKYWFETFARVPVDIDVASEFRYRDPVLEDGGLALFISQSGETADTLAALRHCKENGQTIAVVVNVPTSSMAREADLLLPTHAGPE
;
A
#
# COMPACT_ATOMS: atom_id res chain seq x y z
N MET A 1 9.71 25.35 -1.28
CA MET A 1 9.40 26.81 -1.30
C MET A 1 10.45 27.52 -2.13
N SER A 2 10.04 28.36 -3.08
CA SER A 2 10.95 29.23 -3.82
C SER A 2 11.30 30.45 -2.97
N ARG A 3 12.55 30.93 -3.07
CA ARG A 3 12.97 32.19 -2.42
C ARG A 3 12.25 33.40 -2.99
N ASP A 4 11.93 33.34 -4.28
CA ASP A 4 11.34 34.44 -5.04
C ASP A 4 9.82 34.48 -4.97
N GLU A 5 9.21 33.33 -4.54
CA GLU A 5 7.77 33.16 -4.38
C GLU A 5 7.46 32.45 -3.05
N PRO A 6 7.60 33.15 -1.92
CA PRO A 6 7.50 32.53 -0.59
C PRO A 6 6.09 32.04 -0.22
N GLY A 7 5.08 32.39 -1.00
CA GLY A 7 3.70 31.93 -0.83
C GLY A 7 3.35 30.64 -1.59
N HIS A 8 4.28 30.11 -2.38
CA HIS A 8 4.05 28.92 -3.20
C HIS A 8 4.81 27.72 -2.63
N VAL A 9 4.12 26.59 -2.50
CA VAL A 9 4.72 25.27 -2.25
C VAL A 9 4.43 24.41 -3.47
N ILE A 10 5.46 23.80 -4.05
CA ILE A 10 5.34 22.93 -5.21
C ILE A 10 5.57 21.51 -4.76
N GLY A 11 4.65 20.61 -5.15
CA GLY A 11 4.78 19.17 -4.99
C GLY A 11 4.75 18.49 -6.36
N ALA A 12 5.46 17.38 -6.50
CA ALA A 12 5.43 16.55 -7.70
C ALA A 12 5.37 15.08 -7.31
N ARG A 13 4.56 14.31 -8.02
CA ARG A 13 4.48 12.87 -7.87
C ARG A 13 5.29 12.19 -8.96
N ARG A 14 6.27 11.39 -8.52
CA ARG A 14 7.01 10.49 -9.39
C ARG A 14 7.41 9.24 -8.60
N GLY A 15 6.67 8.16 -8.80
CA GLY A 15 6.84 6.92 -8.06
C GLY A 15 6.11 6.95 -6.70
N SER A 16 6.59 7.77 -5.76
CA SER A 16 5.95 7.92 -4.44
C SER A 16 4.62 8.67 -4.53
N PRO A 17 3.60 8.27 -3.76
CA PRO A 17 2.32 8.96 -3.74
C PRO A 17 2.44 10.39 -3.20
N LEU A 18 1.51 11.24 -3.64
CA LEU A 18 1.34 12.59 -3.14
C LEU A 18 -0.14 12.93 -3.08
N VAL A 19 -0.56 13.51 -1.98
CA VAL A 19 -1.97 13.85 -1.69
C VAL A 19 -2.08 15.33 -1.37
N VAL A 20 -3.07 15.98 -1.95
CA VAL A 20 -3.47 17.36 -1.62
C VAL A 20 -4.60 17.30 -0.61
N GLY A 21 -4.46 17.99 0.52
CA GLY A 21 -5.51 18.17 1.51
C GLY A 21 -6.09 19.57 1.45
N TYR A 22 -7.41 19.67 1.51
CA TYR A 22 -8.16 20.93 1.45
C TYR A 22 -8.76 21.24 2.82
N GLY A 23 -8.22 22.26 3.50
CA GLY A 23 -8.72 22.79 4.76
C GLY A 23 -9.49 24.10 4.57
N GLU A 24 -9.92 24.72 5.69
CA GLU A 24 -10.56 26.03 5.67
C GLU A 24 -9.51 27.13 5.62
N GLY A 25 -9.30 27.71 4.42
CA GLY A 25 -8.27 28.74 4.18
C GLY A 25 -6.84 28.23 4.19
N GLU A 26 -6.66 26.93 4.15
CA GLU A 26 -5.37 26.25 4.16
C GLU A 26 -5.36 25.07 3.17
N THR A 27 -4.21 24.79 2.59
CA THR A 27 -4.01 23.68 1.67
C THR A 27 -2.73 22.94 2.08
N TYR A 28 -2.79 21.61 2.07
CA TYR A 28 -1.74 20.76 2.60
C TYR A 28 -1.20 19.80 1.54
N LEU A 29 0.03 19.36 1.72
CA LEU A 29 0.62 18.23 0.98
C LEU A 29 1.07 17.15 1.95
N GLY A 30 0.75 15.91 1.64
CA GLY A 30 1.19 14.73 2.38
C GLY A 30 1.51 13.57 1.46
N SER A 31 2.31 12.63 1.94
CA SER A 31 2.61 11.38 1.21
C SER A 31 1.38 10.46 1.11
N ASP A 32 0.46 10.57 2.08
CA ASP A 32 -0.76 9.78 2.13
C ASP A 32 -1.88 10.52 2.90
N ALA A 33 -3.09 9.95 2.87
CA ALA A 33 -4.25 10.49 3.57
C ALA A 33 -4.10 10.49 5.09
N LEU A 34 -3.33 9.55 5.64
CA LEU A 34 -3.10 9.40 7.06
C LEU A 34 -2.32 10.58 7.62
N ALA A 35 -1.29 11.03 6.91
CA ALA A 35 -0.49 12.20 7.28
C ALA A 35 -1.34 13.48 7.37
N LEU A 36 -2.44 13.55 6.61
CA LEU A 36 -3.34 14.70 6.56
C LEU A 36 -4.58 14.57 7.45
N ALA A 37 -4.89 13.36 7.94
CA ALA A 37 -6.09 13.07 8.73
C ALA A 37 -6.32 13.99 9.95
N PRO A 38 -5.28 14.45 10.69
CA PRO A 38 -5.44 15.40 11.78
C PRO A 38 -5.83 16.82 11.32
N LEU A 39 -5.63 17.15 10.05
CA LEU A 39 -5.79 18.49 9.48
C LEU A 39 -7.03 18.62 8.62
N THR A 40 -7.31 17.63 7.78
CA THR A 40 -8.47 17.61 6.89
C THR A 40 -8.83 16.18 6.45
N GLN A 41 -10.11 15.98 6.15
CA GLN A 41 -10.59 14.76 5.51
C GLN A 41 -10.85 14.93 4.00
N LYS A 42 -10.84 16.17 3.48
CA LYS A 42 -11.02 16.43 2.05
C LYS A 42 -9.69 16.35 1.35
N ILE A 43 -9.52 15.31 0.56
CA ILE A 43 -8.25 15.01 -0.09
C ILE A 43 -8.41 14.70 -1.58
N ALA A 44 -7.37 15.00 -2.35
CA ALA A 44 -7.24 14.57 -3.73
C ALA A 44 -5.91 13.85 -3.93
N TYR A 45 -5.95 12.63 -4.47
CA TYR A 45 -4.75 11.89 -4.84
C TYR A 45 -4.24 12.40 -6.20
N LEU A 46 -2.97 12.71 -6.26
CA LEU A 46 -2.31 13.00 -7.53
C LEU A 46 -2.05 11.71 -8.29
N GLU A 47 -2.07 11.77 -9.62
CA GLU A 47 -1.68 10.65 -10.48
C GLU A 47 -0.17 10.69 -10.80
N GLU A 48 0.35 9.62 -11.39
CA GLU A 48 1.76 9.51 -11.75
C GLU A 48 2.13 10.58 -12.79
N GLY A 49 3.16 11.37 -12.48
CA GLY A 49 3.61 12.48 -13.29
C GLY A 49 2.93 13.81 -12.99
N ASP A 50 1.91 13.83 -12.14
CA ASP A 50 1.27 15.08 -11.72
C ASP A 50 2.21 15.92 -10.86
N TRP A 51 2.03 17.22 -10.97
CA TRP A 51 2.61 18.19 -10.05
C TRP A 51 1.59 19.25 -9.66
N VAL A 52 1.81 19.92 -8.54
CA VAL A 52 0.84 20.83 -7.93
C VAL A 52 1.53 22.06 -7.38
N ILE A 53 0.90 23.22 -7.56
CA ILE A 53 1.23 24.46 -6.85
C ILE A 53 0.15 24.67 -5.81
N ILE A 54 0.54 24.75 -4.54
CA ILE A 54 -0.37 25.15 -3.47
C ILE A 54 -0.04 26.54 -2.96
N THR A 55 -1.10 27.30 -2.71
CA THR A 55 -1.08 28.63 -2.15
C THR A 55 -2.10 28.70 -1.01
N LYS A 56 -2.19 29.85 -0.35
CA LYS A 56 -3.29 30.09 0.61
C LYS A 56 -4.68 30.04 -0.05
N GLY A 57 -4.76 30.27 -1.35
CA GLY A 57 -6.02 30.27 -2.12
C GLY A 57 -6.48 28.90 -2.62
N GLY A 58 -5.64 27.88 -2.49
CA GLY A 58 -5.98 26.54 -2.97
C GLY A 58 -4.82 25.83 -3.68
N ALA A 59 -5.15 24.81 -4.48
CA ALA A 59 -4.22 24.00 -5.24
C ALA A 59 -4.52 24.06 -6.73
N GLU A 60 -3.49 24.23 -7.54
CA GLU A 60 -3.54 24.08 -8.99
C GLU A 60 -2.72 22.85 -9.38
N ILE A 61 -3.38 21.86 -9.98
CA ILE A 61 -2.77 20.57 -10.34
C ILE A 61 -2.55 20.53 -11.85
N PHE A 62 -1.40 20.03 -12.24
CA PHE A 62 -0.97 19.88 -13.63
C PHE A 62 -0.54 18.42 -13.86
N ASP A 63 -0.80 17.92 -15.05
CA ASP A 63 -0.33 16.60 -15.48
C ASP A 63 1.14 16.62 -15.95
N LYS A 64 1.63 15.46 -16.39
CA LYS A 64 2.98 15.29 -16.94
C LYS A 64 3.28 16.15 -18.17
N ASP A 65 2.23 16.59 -18.90
CA ASP A 65 2.32 17.42 -20.11
C ASP A 65 2.11 18.91 -19.80
N ASN A 66 2.15 19.28 -18.50
CA ASN A 66 1.92 20.62 -17.97
C ASN A 66 0.53 21.19 -18.29
N GLN A 67 -0.47 20.34 -18.46
CA GLN A 67 -1.84 20.79 -18.66
C GLN A 67 -2.56 20.84 -17.31
N PRO A 68 -3.35 21.91 -17.04
CA PRO A 68 -4.14 21.97 -15.82
C PRO A 68 -5.17 20.85 -15.80
N VAL A 69 -5.21 20.12 -14.70
CA VAL A 69 -6.13 18.98 -14.50
C VAL A 69 -6.85 19.09 -13.17
N THR A 70 -8.04 18.51 -13.12
CA THR A 70 -8.80 18.39 -11.87
C THR A 70 -8.76 16.94 -11.41
N ARG A 71 -8.40 16.73 -10.15
CA ARG A 71 -8.46 15.41 -9.49
C ARG A 71 -9.68 15.35 -8.58
N GLU A 72 -10.26 14.17 -8.48
CA GLU A 72 -11.44 13.96 -7.65
C GLU A 72 -11.11 14.24 -6.17
N ILE A 73 -11.91 15.10 -5.54
CA ILE A 73 -11.81 15.34 -4.10
C ILE A 73 -12.68 14.31 -3.39
N THR A 74 -12.04 13.44 -2.62
CA THR A 74 -12.71 12.41 -1.84
C THR A 74 -12.65 12.73 -0.35
N THR A 75 -13.60 12.16 0.40
CA THR A 75 -13.53 12.23 1.86
C THR A 75 -12.75 11.02 2.37
N SER A 76 -11.61 11.28 3.01
CA SER A 76 -10.83 10.23 3.67
C SER A 76 -11.66 9.56 4.76
N GLY A 77 -11.74 8.23 4.74
CA GLY A 77 -12.35 7.44 5.80
C GLY A 77 -11.52 7.38 7.09
N VAL A 78 -10.31 7.95 7.07
CA VAL A 78 -9.40 7.97 8.23
C VAL A 78 -9.81 9.11 9.14
N SER A 79 -10.27 8.80 10.36
CA SER A 79 -10.58 9.81 11.37
C SER A 79 -9.31 10.22 12.13
N ALA A 80 -9.25 11.47 12.59
CA ALA A 80 -8.18 11.95 13.46
C ALA A 80 -8.05 11.09 14.73
N ALA A 81 -9.15 10.63 15.29
CA ALA A 81 -9.17 9.75 16.48
C ALA A 81 -8.49 8.39 16.23
N ALA A 82 -8.54 7.88 15.00
CA ALA A 82 -7.89 6.62 14.64
C ALA A 82 -6.36 6.71 14.64
N VAL A 83 -5.83 7.94 14.48
CA VAL A 83 -4.38 8.24 14.44
C VAL A 83 -3.83 8.62 15.82
N GLU A 84 -4.68 8.67 16.87
CA GLU A 84 -4.24 9.02 18.22
C GLU A 84 -3.51 7.85 18.90
N LYS A 85 -2.48 8.20 19.69
CA LYS A 85 -1.73 7.21 20.50
C LYS A 85 -2.56 6.58 21.62
N GLY A 86 -3.69 7.19 21.98
CA GLY A 86 -4.47 6.78 23.15
C GLY A 86 -3.64 6.86 24.44
N PRO A 87 -3.70 5.85 25.31
CA PRO A 87 -2.95 5.83 26.58
C PRO A 87 -1.46 5.51 26.41
N TYR A 88 -0.96 5.26 25.20
CA TYR A 88 0.40 4.81 24.95
C TYR A 88 1.35 5.97 24.71
N ARG A 89 2.59 5.82 25.15
CA ARG A 89 3.63 6.83 24.96
C ARG A 89 4.13 6.89 23.52
N HIS A 90 4.13 5.75 22.80
CA HIS A 90 4.66 5.59 21.46
C HIS A 90 3.66 4.80 20.60
N PHE A 91 3.56 5.11 19.29
CA PHE A 91 2.73 4.38 18.34
C PHE A 91 3.10 2.89 18.30
N MET A 92 4.37 2.56 18.17
CA MET A 92 4.84 1.16 18.21
C MET A 92 4.35 0.41 19.46
N GLN A 93 4.32 1.07 20.62
CA GLN A 93 3.79 0.45 21.85
C GLN A 93 2.29 0.17 21.72
N LYS A 94 1.52 1.11 21.19
CA LYS A 94 0.09 0.93 20.89
C LYS A 94 -0.11 -0.28 19.99
N GLU A 95 0.59 -0.33 18.86
CA GLU A 95 0.49 -1.40 17.86
C GLU A 95 0.84 -2.78 18.44
N ILE A 96 1.89 -2.88 19.27
CA ILE A 96 2.24 -4.12 19.96
C ILE A 96 1.08 -4.63 20.81
N PHE A 97 0.42 -3.75 21.58
CA PHE A 97 -0.67 -4.14 22.46
C PHE A 97 -1.99 -4.37 21.68
N GLU A 98 -2.15 -3.81 20.52
CA GLU A 98 -3.32 -4.02 19.64
C GLU A 98 -3.26 -5.34 18.85
N GLN A 99 -2.08 -5.97 18.71
CA GLN A 99 -1.89 -7.19 17.91
C GLN A 99 -2.95 -8.27 18.13
N PRO A 100 -3.32 -8.65 19.37
CA PRO A 100 -4.34 -9.69 19.56
C PRO A 100 -5.68 -9.34 18.92
N THR A 101 -6.09 -8.08 19.01
CA THR A 101 -7.36 -7.59 18.45
C THR A 101 -7.31 -7.54 16.94
N VAL A 102 -6.26 -6.94 16.36
CA VAL A 102 -6.17 -6.76 14.91
C VAL A 102 -5.92 -8.06 14.17
N VAL A 103 -5.20 -9.01 14.78
CA VAL A 103 -5.06 -10.38 14.24
C VAL A 103 -6.42 -11.07 14.21
N ALA A 104 -7.21 -10.99 15.29
CA ALA A 104 -8.54 -11.56 15.35
C ALA A 104 -9.47 -10.92 14.30
N GLN A 105 -9.42 -9.60 14.13
CA GLN A 105 -10.22 -8.87 13.13
C GLN A 105 -9.84 -9.30 11.71
N THR A 106 -8.56 -9.37 11.39
CA THR A 106 -8.07 -9.82 10.09
C THR A 106 -8.51 -11.25 9.79
N LEU A 107 -8.32 -12.16 10.74
CA LEU A 107 -8.74 -13.56 10.57
C LEU A 107 -10.27 -13.69 10.40
N SER A 108 -11.06 -12.89 11.11
CA SER A 108 -12.51 -12.92 11.01
C SER A 108 -13.03 -12.54 9.62
N SER A 109 -12.28 -11.77 8.85
CA SER A 109 -12.65 -11.42 7.47
C SER A 109 -12.48 -12.60 6.49
N TYR A 110 -11.58 -13.53 6.79
CA TYR A 110 -11.26 -14.67 5.93
C TYR A 110 -11.82 -16.00 6.39
N ILE A 111 -11.93 -16.22 7.71
CA ILE A 111 -12.32 -17.51 8.25
C ILE A 111 -13.84 -17.58 8.36
N ARG A 112 -14.44 -18.69 7.92
CA ARG A 112 -15.83 -19.04 8.13
C ARG A 112 -15.90 -20.24 9.08
N PRO A 113 -15.96 -20.01 10.41
CA PRO A 113 -15.84 -21.09 11.41
C PRO A 113 -16.92 -22.15 11.32
N LEU A 114 -18.16 -21.74 11.00
CA LEU A 114 -19.30 -22.66 10.88
C LEU A 114 -19.18 -23.58 9.66
N GLU A 115 -18.57 -23.08 8.59
CA GLU A 115 -18.40 -23.81 7.35
C GLU A 115 -17.03 -24.53 7.29
N GLN A 116 -16.15 -24.24 8.25
CA GLN A 116 -14.76 -24.71 8.30
C GLN A 116 -13.98 -24.40 7.00
N THR A 117 -14.24 -23.23 6.42
CA THR A 117 -13.64 -22.79 5.16
C THR A 117 -12.94 -21.44 5.31
N VAL A 118 -12.12 -21.13 4.31
CA VAL A 118 -11.51 -19.81 4.13
C VAL A 118 -12.18 -19.13 2.95
N ALA A 119 -12.73 -17.93 3.17
CA ALA A 119 -13.30 -17.09 2.13
C ALA A 119 -12.22 -16.14 1.62
N LEU A 120 -11.66 -16.44 0.45
CA LEU A 120 -10.78 -15.52 -0.25
C LEU A 120 -11.60 -14.54 -1.09
N PRO A 121 -11.07 -13.34 -1.39
CA PRO A 121 -11.66 -12.44 -2.36
C PRO A 121 -11.83 -13.13 -3.72
N GLN A 122 -12.76 -12.61 -4.53
CA GLN A 122 -12.92 -13.10 -5.90
C GLN A 122 -11.63 -12.85 -6.68
N MET A 123 -11.22 -13.83 -7.46
CA MET A 123 -10.03 -13.78 -8.31
C MET A 123 -10.32 -14.47 -9.65
N ASP A 124 -9.67 -13.99 -10.70
CA ASP A 124 -9.87 -14.49 -12.07
C ASP A 124 -8.83 -15.56 -12.47
N PHE A 125 -8.14 -16.16 -11.48
CA PHE A 125 -7.15 -17.21 -11.70
C PHE A 125 -7.31 -18.35 -10.69
N ASP A 126 -6.80 -19.53 -11.07
CA ASP A 126 -6.87 -20.73 -10.24
C ASP A 126 -5.61 -20.87 -9.36
N LEU A 127 -5.78 -20.76 -8.05
CA LEU A 127 -4.71 -20.99 -7.07
C LEU A 127 -4.13 -22.42 -7.13
N ALA A 128 -4.93 -23.41 -7.50
CA ALA A 128 -4.46 -24.79 -7.61
C ALA A 128 -3.48 -24.98 -8.78
N GLY A 129 -3.52 -24.09 -9.76
CA GLY A 129 -2.59 -24.06 -10.89
C GLY A 129 -1.23 -23.44 -10.59
N VAL A 130 -1.06 -22.80 -9.44
CA VAL A 130 0.18 -22.11 -9.05
C VAL A 130 1.30 -23.12 -8.80
N LYS A 131 2.37 -23.05 -9.59
CA LYS A 131 3.51 -23.96 -9.50
C LYS A 131 4.64 -23.46 -8.63
N ARG A 132 4.78 -22.15 -8.50
CA ARG A 132 5.82 -21.47 -7.73
C ARG A 132 5.28 -20.15 -7.16
N ILE A 133 5.69 -19.82 -5.95
CA ILE A 133 5.40 -18.54 -5.33
C ILE A 133 6.72 -17.79 -5.15
N THR A 134 6.75 -16.52 -5.56
CA THR A 134 7.85 -15.59 -5.27
C THR A 134 7.35 -14.55 -4.28
N ILE A 135 7.86 -14.58 -3.05
CA ILE A 135 7.51 -13.59 -2.02
C ILE A 135 8.51 -12.44 -2.05
N VAL A 136 8.02 -11.21 -2.14
CA VAL A 136 8.88 -10.02 -2.16
C VAL A 136 8.38 -8.99 -1.15
N ALA A 137 9.26 -8.57 -0.25
CA ALA A 137 8.91 -7.62 0.81
C ALA A 137 10.16 -6.91 1.36
N CYS A 138 9.96 -5.93 2.23
CA CYS A 138 11.00 -5.24 2.99
C CYS A 138 10.75 -5.35 4.50
N GLY A 139 11.80 -5.15 5.30
CA GLY A 139 11.70 -5.03 6.76
C GLY A 139 11.03 -6.22 7.45
N THR A 140 10.13 -5.97 8.38
CA THR A 140 9.42 -7.01 9.13
C THR A 140 8.46 -7.82 8.26
N SER A 141 7.93 -7.24 7.19
CA SER A 141 7.12 -7.95 6.19
C SER A 141 7.94 -9.04 5.47
N PHE A 142 9.23 -8.79 5.21
CA PHE A 142 10.13 -9.81 4.67
C PHE A 142 10.29 -10.99 5.65
N TYR A 143 10.45 -10.72 6.96
CA TYR A 143 10.53 -11.79 7.95
C TYR A 143 9.24 -12.59 8.07
N ALA A 144 8.08 -11.94 7.95
CA ALA A 144 6.79 -12.64 7.86
C ALA A 144 6.75 -13.57 6.64
N GLY A 145 7.25 -13.10 5.49
CA GLY A 145 7.40 -13.89 4.27
C GLY A 145 8.32 -15.09 4.45
N MET A 146 9.42 -14.97 5.21
CA MET A 146 10.31 -16.09 5.54
C MET A 146 9.58 -17.21 6.31
N VAL A 147 8.70 -16.87 7.22
CA VAL A 147 7.87 -17.85 7.94
C VAL A 147 6.83 -18.45 6.99
N ALA A 148 6.15 -17.63 6.21
CA ALA A 148 5.14 -18.05 5.25
C ALA A 148 5.70 -19.05 4.21
N LYS A 149 6.96 -18.88 3.77
CA LYS A 149 7.65 -19.82 2.90
C LYS A 149 7.53 -21.26 3.41
N TYR A 150 7.91 -21.49 4.67
CA TYR A 150 7.85 -22.84 5.27
C TYR A 150 6.43 -23.39 5.31
N TRP A 151 5.43 -22.55 5.55
CA TRP A 151 4.03 -22.96 5.59
C TRP A 151 3.53 -23.33 4.20
N PHE A 152 3.80 -22.53 3.17
CA PHE A 152 3.43 -22.86 1.79
C PHE A 152 4.09 -24.15 1.33
N GLU A 153 5.39 -24.34 1.58
CA GLU A 153 6.12 -25.55 1.20
C GLU A 153 5.60 -26.79 1.96
N THR A 154 5.25 -26.64 3.25
CA THR A 154 4.77 -27.74 4.08
C THR A 154 3.33 -28.13 3.75
N PHE A 155 2.44 -27.16 3.68
CA PHE A 155 1.00 -27.43 3.58
C PHE A 155 0.49 -27.45 2.13
N ALA A 156 0.92 -26.50 1.32
CA ALA A 156 0.49 -26.40 -0.08
C ALA A 156 1.40 -27.21 -1.04
N ARG A 157 2.60 -27.60 -0.60
CA ARG A 157 3.60 -28.32 -1.39
C ARG A 157 4.03 -27.56 -2.65
N VAL A 158 4.03 -26.22 -2.57
CA VAL A 158 4.43 -25.31 -3.65
C VAL A 158 5.81 -24.74 -3.31
N PRO A 159 6.79 -24.78 -4.22
CA PRO A 159 8.10 -24.15 -4.01
C PRO A 159 7.96 -22.65 -3.82
N VAL A 160 8.72 -22.09 -2.88
CA VAL A 160 8.66 -20.67 -2.56
C VAL A 160 10.06 -20.07 -2.56
N ASP A 161 10.23 -19.04 -3.37
CA ASP A 161 11.38 -18.13 -3.28
C ASP A 161 10.98 -16.89 -2.49
N ILE A 162 11.94 -16.35 -1.75
CA ILE A 162 11.73 -15.09 -1.01
C ILE A 162 12.91 -14.17 -1.24
N ASP A 163 12.61 -12.89 -1.43
CA ASP A 163 13.63 -11.87 -1.67
C ASP A 163 13.29 -10.53 -1.03
N VAL A 164 14.33 -9.75 -0.76
CA VAL A 164 14.20 -8.35 -0.32
C VAL A 164 13.93 -7.47 -1.53
N ALA A 165 12.90 -6.64 -1.46
CA ALA A 165 12.45 -5.86 -2.62
C ALA A 165 13.53 -4.90 -3.16
N SER A 166 14.40 -4.34 -2.30
CA SER A 166 15.49 -3.47 -2.72
C SER A 166 16.53 -4.18 -3.60
N GLU A 167 16.74 -5.47 -3.37
CA GLU A 167 17.67 -6.28 -4.17
C GLU A 167 16.98 -6.89 -5.40
N PHE A 168 15.76 -7.37 -5.22
CA PHE A 168 14.96 -8.03 -6.25
C PHE A 168 14.85 -7.21 -7.53
N ARG A 169 14.51 -5.93 -7.41
CA ARG A 169 14.31 -5.04 -8.56
C ARG A 169 15.57 -4.81 -9.41
N TYR A 170 16.77 -4.99 -8.83
CA TYR A 170 18.03 -4.70 -9.53
C TYR A 170 18.74 -5.94 -10.05
N ARG A 171 18.47 -7.12 -9.50
CA ARG A 171 19.15 -8.33 -9.90
C ARG A 171 18.51 -9.10 -11.07
N ASP A 172 17.36 -8.62 -11.56
CA ASP A 172 16.62 -9.22 -12.67
C ASP A 172 16.44 -10.75 -12.48
N PRO A 173 15.63 -11.18 -11.49
CA PRO A 173 15.51 -12.58 -11.13
C PRO A 173 14.81 -13.39 -12.22
N VAL A 174 15.18 -14.67 -12.33
CA VAL A 174 14.47 -15.61 -13.23
C VAL A 174 13.09 -15.90 -12.65
N LEU A 175 12.05 -15.59 -13.40
CA LEU A 175 10.66 -15.83 -13.06
C LEU A 175 10.10 -16.95 -13.96
N GLU A 176 9.40 -17.93 -13.38
CA GLU A 176 8.70 -18.96 -14.13
C GLU A 176 7.40 -18.43 -14.71
N ASP A 177 7.07 -18.82 -15.94
CA ASP A 177 5.80 -18.48 -16.58
C ASP A 177 4.61 -19.00 -15.75
N GLY A 178 3.64 -18.10 -15.47
CA GLY A 178 2.46 -18.42 -14.67
C GLY A 178 2.74 -18.60 -13.17
N GLY A 179 3.84 -18.08 -12.67
CA GLY A 179 4.14 -17.99 -11.23
C GLY A 179 3.26 -16.96 -10.53
N LEU A 180 3.12 -17.10 -9.20
CA LEU A 180 2.48 -16.14 -8.31
C LEU A 180 3.52 -15.31 -7.58
N ALA A 181 3.51 -14.01 -7.79
CA ALA A 181 4.33 -13.07 -7.02
C ALA A 181 3.49 -12.49 -5.87
N LEU A 182 3.89 -12.79 -4.63
CA LEU A 182 3.23 -12.36 -3.40
C LEU A 182 4.00 -11.21 -2.75
N PHE A 183 3.38 -10.06 -2.67
CA PHE A 183 3.93 -8.86 -2.04
C PHE A 183 3.29 -8.63 -0.67
N ILE A 184 4.11 -8.33 0.33
CA ILE A 184 3.64 -8.05 1.69
C ILE A 184 4.11 -6.65 2.08
N SER A 185 3.16 -5.78 2.39
CA SER A 185 3.43 -4.39 2.79
C SER A 185 2.36 -3.89 3.74
N GLN A 186 2.72 -3.05 4.69
CA GLN A 186 1.74 -2.37 5.53
C GLN A 186 1.07 -1.23 4.75
N SER A 187 1.84 -0.26 4.26
CA SER A 187 1.34 0.92 3.55
C SER A 187 0.93 0.63 2.10
N GLY A 188 1.53 -0.38 1.46
CA GLY A 188 1.37 -0.64 0.02
C GLY A 188 2.00 0.44 -0.88
N GLU A 189 2.89 1.27 -0.33
CA GLU A 189 3.52 2.40 -1.03
C GLU A 189 5.06 2.35 -0.98
N THR A 190 5.65 1.30 -0.41
CA THR A 190 7.10 1.14 -0.35
C THR A 190 7.68 1.09 -1.76
N ALA A 191 8.49 2.08 -2.11
CA ALA A 191 8.95 2.31 -3.49
C ALA A 191 9.63 1.10 -4.12
N ASP A 192 10.54 0.42 -3.37
CA ASP A 192 11.23 -0.77 -3.88
C ASP A 192 10.27 -1.94 -4.08
N THR A 193 9.32 -2.15 -3.16
CA THR A 193 8.32 -3.21 -3.26
C THR A 193 7.36 -2.98 -4.42
N LEU A 194 6.93 -1.73 -4.63
CA LEU A 194 6.08 -1.37 -5.76
C LEU A 194 6.80 -1.53 -7.10
N ALA A 195 8.09 -1.16 -7.16
CA ALA A 195 8.89 -1.36 -8.37
C ALA A 195 9.11 -2.86 -8.68
N ALA A 196 9.34 -3.68 -7.65
CA ALA A 196 9.45 -5.13 -7.79
C ALA A 196 8.11 -5.75 -8.25
N LEU A 197 6.98 -5.25 -7.75
CA LEU A 197 5.64 -5.65 -8.19
C LEU A 197 5.45 -5.41 -9.69
N ARG A 198 5.76 -4.21 -10.15
CA ARG A 198 5.65 -3.84 -11.57
C ARG A 198 6.56 -4.68 -12.44
N HIS A 199 7.79 -4.93 -11.99
CA HIS A 199 8.71 -5.84 -12.67
C HIS A 199 8.12 -7.25 -12.83
N CYS A 200 7.55 -7.83 -11.77
CA CYS A 200 6.87 -9.12 -11.84
C CYS A 200 5.68 -9.11 -12.80
N LYS A 201 4.87 -8.05 -12.76
CA LYS A 201 3.71 -7.89 -13.65
C LYS A 201 4.10 -7.80 -15.12
N GLU A 202 5.15 -7.05 -15.45
CA GLU A 202 5.72 -6.94 -16.79
C GLU A 202 6.28 -8.27 -17.29
N ASN A 203 6.72 -9.16 -16.38
CA ASN A 203 7.19 -10.51 -16.68
C ASN A 203 6.10 -11.60 -16.54
N GLY A 204 4.82 -11.22 -16.65
CA GLY A 204 3.71 -12.16 -16.75
C GLY A 204 3.37 -12.92 -15.47
N GLN A 205 3.81 -12.43 -14.30
CA GLN A 205 3.42 -13.03 -13.03
C GLN A 205 2.02 -12.58 -12.61
N THR A 206 1.26 -13.48 -11.98
CA THR A 206 0.05 -13.10 -11.25
C THR A 206 0.44 -12.41 -9.95
N ILE A 207 -0.16 -11.27 -9.67
CA ILE A 207 0.20 -10.40 -8.54
C ILE A 207 -0.78 -10.57 -7.39
N ALA A 208 -0.31 -11.11 -6.26
CA ALA A 208 -1.04 -11.12 -5.01
C ALA A 208 -0.42 -10.12 -4.02
N VAL A 209 -1.25 -9.38 -3.30
CA VAL A 209 -0.79 -8.36 -2.34
C VAL A 209 -1.48 -8.53 -0.99
N VAL A 210 -0.69 -8.69 0.06
CA VAL A 210 -1.14 -8.57 1.45
C VAL A 210 -0.81 -7.16 1.92
N VAL A 211 -1.84 -6.36 2.23
CA VAL A 211 -1.64 -4.94 2.56
C VAL A 211 -2.70 -4.44 3.54
N ASN A 212 -2.30 -3.46 4.38
CA ASN A 212 -3.23 -2.87 5.34
C ASN A 212 -4.00 -1.67 4.78
N VAL A 213 -3.48 -1.02 3.73
CA VAL A 213 -4.13 0.12 3.07
C VAL A 213 -4.72 -0.31 1.72
N PRO A 214 -6.03 -0.59 1.65
CA PRO A 214 -6.67 -1.18 0.45
C PRO A 214 -6.77 -0.18 -0.72
N THR A 215 -6.51 1.09 -0.48
CA THR A 215 -6.48 2.15 -1.51
C THR A 215 -5.06 2.47 -2.01
N SER A 216 -4.05 1.73 -1.55
CA SER A 216 -2.66 1.94 -1.91
C SER A 216 -2.36 1.60 -3.38
N SER A 217 -1.20 2.05 -3.85
CA SER A 217 -0.74 1.76 -5.22
C SER A 217 -0.60 0.27 -5.48
N MET A 218 -0.03 -0.50 -4.54
CA MET A 218 0.07 -1.96 -4.67
C MET A 218 -1.30 -2.62 -4.73
N ALA A 219 -2.26 -2.16 -3.87
CA ALA A 219 -3.62 -2.71 -3.86
C ALA A 219 -4.34 -2.51 -5.19
N ARG A 220 -4.15 -1.37 -5.83
CA ARG A 220 -4.77 -1.07 -7.14
C ARG A 220 -4.15 -1.84 -8.30
N GLU A 221 -2.90 -2.28 -8.17
CA GLU A 221 -2.17 -3.00 -9.21
C GLU A 221 -2.22 -4.52 -9.04
N ALA A 222 -2.81 -5.02 -7.94
CA ALA A 222 -2.93 -6.43 -7.61
C ALA A 222 -4.05 -7.14 -8.40
N ASP A 223 -3.79 -8.41 -8.77
CA ASP A 223 -4.80 -9.33 -9.29
C ASP A 223 -5.57 -10.03 -8.15
N LEU A 224 -4.90 -10.21 -7.00
CA LEU A 224 -5.47 -10.69 -5.74
C LEU A 224 -5.10 -9.76 -4.59
N LEU A 225 -6.08 -9.09 -4.04
CA LEU A 225 -5.91 -8.22 -2.88
C LEU A 225 -6.31 -8.94 -1.59
N LEU A 226 -5.40 -9.02 -0.63
CA LEU A 226 -5.59 -9.62 0.69
C LEU A 226 -5.41 -8.55 1.77
N PRO A 227 -6.45 -7.77 2.11
CA PRO A 227 -6.33 -6.72 3.10
C PRO A 227 -6.15 -7.29 4.52
N THR A 228 -5.28 -6.65 5.29
CA THR A 228 -5.23 -6.79 6.74
C THR A 228 -6.06 -5.68 7.40
N HIS A 229 -6.43 -5.86 8.67
CA HIS A 229 -7.25 -4.93 9.43
C HIS A 229 -6.50 -4.47 10.69
N ALA A 230 -5.27 -3.97 10.49
CA ALA A 230 -4.41 -3.55 11.60
C ALA A 230 -4.65 -2.10 12.06
N GLY A 231 -5.61 -1.42 11.45
CA GLY A 231 -5.85 0.00 11.72
C GLY A 231 -4.82 0.90 11.03
N PRO A 232 -4.93 2.22 11.20
CA PRO A 232 -3.95 3.17 10.68
C PRO A 232 -2.65 3.12 11.52
N GLU A 233 -1.53 3.25 10.85
CA GLU A 233 -0.18 3.28 11.44
C GLU A 233 0.33 4.73 11.57
#